data_e3b620439a1daf1b2724c806f1e877e4
#
_entry.id   e3b620439a1daf1b2724c806f1e877e4
#
_cell.length_a   1.000
_cell.length_b   1.000
_cell.length_c   1.000
_cell.angle_alpha   90.00
_cell.angle_beta   90.00
_cell.angle_gamma   90.00
#
_symmetry.space_group_name_H-M   'P 1'
#
loop_
_entity.id
_entity.type
_entity.pdbx_description
1 polymer ?
#
loop_
_entity_poly.entity_id
_entity_poly.type
_entity_poly.pdbx_seq_one_letter_code
_entity_poly.pdbx_strand_id
1 'polypeptide(L)'
;YINAGVLLLNMEEIKKNGLFARARKLIQTKKLVFADQSAIIRSTHSKKLLPQKFNDQKFLHKHTVVRHFSKRLFYLPYPHTANIKQWDVSSLHRIFHYYEFDDILYEYIYLKKRFLKEENLQ
;
A
#
# COMPACT_ATOMS: atom_id res chain seq x y z
N TYR A 1 3.99 10.37 11.50
CA TYR A 1 2.96 10.10 10.50
C TYR A 1 2.72 8.58 10.39
N ILE A 2 1.46 8.13 10.41
CA ILE A 2 1.10 6.71 10.36
C ILE A 2 0.66 6.38 8.93
N ASN A 3 1.28 5.37 8.33
CA ASN A 3 0.88 4.84 7.04
C ASN A 3 -0.31 3.89 7.21
N ALA A 4 -1.33 4.02 6.35
CA ALA A 4 -2.54 3.20 6.36
C ALA A 4 -2.49 2.01 5.37
N GLY A 5 -1.30 1.66 4.85
CA GLY A 5 -1.15 0.54 3.92
C GLY A 5 -1.48 -0.83 4.52
N VAL A 6 -1.28 -0.97 5.84
CA VAL A 6 -1.71 -2.15 6.60
C VAL A 6 -2.36 -1.69 7.90
N LEU A 7 -3.62 -2.06 8.11
CA LEU A 7 -4.39 -1.70 9.29
C LEU A 7 -4.98 -2.95 9.95
N LEU A 8 -4.79 -3.05 11.26
CA LEU A 8 -5.54 -3.99 12.09
C LEU A 8 -6.65 -3.22 12.80
N LEU A 9 -7.89 -3.61 12.57
CA LEU A 9 -9.07 -2.88 12.99
C LEU A 9 -9.88 -3.67 14.01
N ASN A 10 -10.19 -3.05 15.17
CA ASN A 10 -11.20 -3.57 16.08
C ASN A 10 -12.58 -3.17 15.57
N MET A 11 -13.25 -4.06 14.86
CA MET A 11 -14.52 -3.75 14.20
C MET A 11 -15.66 -3.46 15.16
N GLU A 12 -15.68 -4.07 16.35
CA GLU A 12 -16.69 -3.80 17.38
C GLU A 12 -16.56 -2.35 17.90
N GLU A 13 -15.35 -1.96 18.24
CA GLU A 13 -15.08 -0.60 18.71
C GLU A 13 -15.34 0.45 17.61
N ILE A 14 -14.99 0.14 16.37
CA ILE A 14 -15.25 1.03 15.21
C ILE A 14 -16.76 1.26 15.00
N LYS A 15 -17.57 0.20 15.14
CA LYS A 15 -19.02 0.31 15.04
C LYS A 15 -19.58 1.17 16.15
N LYS A 16 -19.15 0.95 17.41
CA LYS A 16 -19.61 1.72 18.57
C LYS A 16 -19.31 3.21 18.46
N ASN A 17 -18.09 3.55 18.06
CA ASN A 17 -17.63 4.93 18.04
C ASN A 17 -17.84 5.64 16.70
N GLY A 18 -18.35 4.97 15.67
CA GLY A 18 -18.66 5.56 14.36
C GLY A 18 -17.42 6.10 13.61
N LEU A 19 -16.25 5.47 13.75
CA LEU A 19 -14.99 5.94 13.18
C LEU A 19 -15.09 6.21 11.68
N PHE A 20 -15.65 5.29 10.91
CA PHE A 20 -15.74 5.45 9.45
C PHE A 20 -16.71 6.55 9.02
N ALA A 21 -17.77 6.78 9.80
CA ALA A 21 -18.70 7.90 9.54
C ALA A 21 -17.98 9.25 9.74
N ARG A 22 -17.20 9.39 10.83
CA ARG A 22 -16.39 10.58 11.07
C ARG A 22 -15.31 10.78 10.00
N ALA A 23 -14.61 9.70 9.62
CA ALA A 23 -13.58 9.76 8.58
C ALA A 23 -14.17 10.20 7.23
N ARG A 24 -15.31 9.66 6.81
CA ARG A 24 -16.01 10.09 5.58
C ARG A 24 -16.41 11.56 5.64
N LYS A 25 -17.00 11.99 6.73
CA LYS A 25 -17.36 13.41 6.93
C LYS A 25 -16.13 14.31 6.81
N LEU A 26 -15.00 13.88 7.36
CA LEU A 26 -13.76 14.65 7.30
C LEU A 26 -13.22 14.77 5.87
N ILE A 27 -13.28 13.69 5.06
CA ILE A 27 -12.89 13.72 3.66
C ILE A 27 -13.79 14.66 2.84
N GLN A 28 -15.09 14.65 3.10
CA GLN A 28 -16.06 15.50 2.41
C GLN A 28 -15.93 16.98 2.75
N THR A 29 -15.51 17.30 3.97
CA THR A 29 -15.51 18.69 4.49
C THR A 29 -14.13 19.34 4.48
N LYS A 30 -13.05 18.58 4.31
CA LYS A 30 -11.67 19.09 4.38
C LYS A 30 -10.80 18.54 3.27
N LYS A 31 -10.00 19.41 2.66
CA LYS A 31 -8.93 18.98 1.75
C LYS A 31 -7.80 18.34 2.58
N LEU A 32 -7.59 17.04 2.40
CA LEU A 32 -6.56 16.27 3.09
C LEU A 32 -5.45 15.89 2.12
N VAL A 33 -4.20 15.96 2.58
CA VAL A 33 -3.02 15.60 1.76
C VAL A 33 -3.06 14.13 1.33
N PHE A 34 -3.44 13.25 2.25
CA PHE A 34 -3.71 11.83 1.99
C PHE A 34 -5.11 11.53 2.51
N ALA A 35 -6.09 11.54 1.62
CA ALA A 35 -7.50 11.60 1.97
C ALA A 35 -7.93 10.53 3.01
N ASP A 36 -7.79 9.26 2.66
CA ASP A 36 -8.16 8.10 3.49
C ASP A 36 -7.31 7.99 4.76
N GLN A 37 -6.01 8.00 4.60
CA GLN A 37 -5.03 7.86 5.67
C GLN A 37 -5.14 8.97 6.70
N SER A 38 -5.21 10.23 6.24
CA SER A 38 -5.35 11.39 7.13
C SER A 38 -6.70 11.39 7.86
N ALA A 39 -7.76 10.98 7.17
CA ALA A 39 -9.09 10.92 7.76
C ALA A 39 -9.18 9.85 8.86
N ILE A 40 -8.69 8.64 8.61
CA ILE A 40 -8.66 7.56 9.59
C ILE A 40 -7.84 7.96 10.82
N ILE A 41 -6.62 8.48 10.60
CA ILE A 41 -5.73 8.86 11.70
C ILE A 41 -6.33 9.96 12.57
N ARG A 42 -6.94 10.98 11.96
CA ARG A 42 -7.57 12.10 12.68
C ARG A 42 -8.87 11.71 13.39
N SER A 43 -9.57 10.70 12.89
CA SER A 43 -10.83 10.20 13.48
C SER A 43 -10.60 9.14 14.56
N THR A 44 -9.37 8.65 14.74
CA THR A 44 -9.03 7.59 15.69
C THR A 44 -8.54 8.19 17.02
N HIS A 45 -9.18 7.82 18.13
CA HIS A 45 -8.79 8.27 19.47
C HIS A 45 -7.56 7.51 20.00
N SER A 46 -7.54 6.20 19.82
CA SER A 46 -6.40 5.37 20.24
C SER A 46 -5.83 4.62 19.05
N LYS A 47 -4.51 4.51 18.99
CA LYS A 47 -3.80 3.81 17.92
C LYS A 47 -2.49 3.26 18.44
N LYS A 48 -2.14 2.07 17.95
CA LYS A 48 -0.88 1.41 18.23
C LYS A 48 -0.16 1.14 16.91
N LEU A 49 1.12 1.41 16.86
CA LEU A 49 1.94 1.08 15.70
C LEU A 49 2.16 -0.43 15.61
N LEU A 50 1.95 -1.00 14.44
CA LEU A 50 2.36 -2.36 14.15
C LEU A 50 3.89 -2.43 14.07
N PRO A 51 4.51 -3.55 14.48
CA PRO A 51 5.91 -3.81 14.19
C PRO A 51 6.20 -3.68 12.69
N GLN A 52 7.39 -3.17 12.34
CA GLN A 52 7.78 -2.88 10.97
C GLN A 52 7.59 -4.07 10.02
N LYS A 53 7.82 -5.29 10.47
CA LYS A 53 7.65 -6.52 9.69
C LYS A 53 6.26 -6.69 9.05
N PHE A 54 5.22 -6.07 9.63
CA PHE A 54 3.84 -6.12 9.10
C PHE A 54 3.50 -4.97 8.16
N ASN A 55 4.40 -4.03 7.93
CA ASN A 55 4.23 -2.94 6.97
C ASN A 55 5.61 -2.46 6.53
N ASP A 56 6.40 -3.35 5.97
CA ASP A 56 7.76 -3.05 5.57
C ASP A 56 7.78 -2.34 4.21
N GLN A 57 8.22 -1.08 4.24
CA GLN A 57 8.26 -0.20 3.07
C GLN A 57 9.67 0.03 2.54
N LYS A 58 10.70 -0.38 3.29
CA LYS A 58 12.09 -0.05 2.96
C LYS A 58 12.74 -1.17 2.14
N PHE A 59 13.68 -1.83 2.74
CA PHE A 59 14.38 -2.96 2.13
C PHE A 59 13.66 -4.26 2.50
N LEU A 60 13.92 -5.31 1.73
CA LEU A 60 13.49 -6.64 2.11
C LEU A 60 14.29 -7.08 3.33
N HIS A 61 13.60 -7.25 4.44
CA HIS A 61 14.18 -7.80 5.65
C HIS A 61 13.84 -9.29 5.75
N LYS A 62 14.75 -10.10 6.26
CA LYS A 62 14.60 -11.56 6.39
C LYS A 62 13.31 -11.99 7.12
N HIS A 63 12.73 -11.12 7.95
CA HIS A 63 11.53 -11.40 8.74
C HIS A 63 10.32 -10.56 8.32
N THR A 64 10.32 -10.01 7.12
CA THR A 64 9.18 -9.27 6.57
C THR A 64 8.00 -10.23 6.38
N VAL A 65 6.86 -9.89 6.98
CA VAL A 65 5.60 -10.63 6.84
C VAL A 65 4.72 -10.00 5.77
N VAL A 66 4.64 -8.65 5.78
CA VAL A 66 3.89 -7.90 4.77
C VAL A 66 4.78 -6.84 4.14
N ARG A 67 5.01 -6.97 2.85
CA ARG A 67 5.73 -5.99 2.04
C ARG A 67 4.77 -4.98 1.45
N HIS A 68 4.99 -3.70 1.76
CA HIS A 68 4.20 -2.60 1.24
C HIS A 68 4.99 -1.82 0.17
N PHE A 69 4.57 -1.94 -1.08
CA PHE A 69 5.16 -1.24 -2.21
C PHE A 69 4.60 0.19 -2.30
N SER A 70 5.32 1.13 -1.71
CA SER A 70 4.97 2.55 -1.70
C SER A 70 5.91 3.38 -2.57
N LYS A 71 5.47 4.59 -2.91
CA LYS A 71 6.32 5.58 -3.61
C LYS A 71 7.57 5.87 -2.81
N ARG A 72 8.74 5.87 -3.46
CA ARG A 72 10.05 6.11 -2.85
C ARG A 72 10.75 7.30 -3.45
N LEU A 73 11.54 7.96 -2.62
CA LEU A 73 12.48 8.99 -3.03
C LEU A 73 13.86 8.35 -3.23
N PHE A 74 14.43 8.56 -4.40
CA PHE A 74 15.81 8.22 -4.74
C PHE A 74 16.62 9.52 -4.92
N TYR A 75 17.88 9.49 -4.57
CA TYR A 75 18.75 10.66 -4.62
C TYR A 75 19.73 10.61 -5.79
N LEU A 76 19.98 9.45 -6.36
CA LEU A 76 20.89 9.26 -7.48
C LEU A 76 20.13 8.82 -8.73
N PRO A 77 20.50 9.29 -9.93
CA PRO A 77 21.54 10.32 -10.23
C PRO A 77 21.15 11.76 -9.82
N TYR A 78 19.85 12.01 -9.60
CA TYR A 78 19.28 13.26 -9.07
C TYR A 78 18.05 12.93 -8.21
N PRO A 79 17.61 13.83 -7.32
CA PRO A 79 16.42 13.56 -6.50
C PRO A 79 15.16 13.32 -7.35
N HIS A 80 14.63 12.13 -7.30
CA HIS A 80 13.42 11.75 -8.03
C HIS A 80 12.59 10.74 -7.23
N THR A 81 11.32 10.59 -7.59
CA THR A 81 10.44 9.61 -6.95
C THR A 81 10.06 8.50 -7.91
N ALA A 82 10.14 7.26 -7.46
CA ALA A 82 9.65 6.10 -8.19
C ALA A 82 8.53 5.39 -7.40
N ASN A 83 7.52 4.93 -8.14
CA ASN A 83 6.39 4.17 -7.59
C ASN A 83 6.46 2.72 -8.12
N ILE A 84 7.43 1.98 -7.60
CA ILE A 84 7.67 0.58 -8.01
C ILE A 84 6.61 -0.29 -7.35
N LYS A 85 5.87 -1.00 -8.17
CA LYS A 85 4.81 -1.91 -7.74
C LYS A 85 5.23 -3.36 -7.93
N GLN A 86 4.54 -4.27 -7.22
CA GLN A 86 4.84 -5.70 -7.28
C GLN A 86 4.70 -6.31 -8.68
N TRP A 87 3.91 -5.72 -9.56
CA TRP A 87 3.75 -6.17 -10.96
C TRP A 87 4.78 -5.59 -11.94
N ASP A 88 5.63 -4.68 -11.48
CA ASP A 88 6.75 -4.16 -12.27
C ASP A 88 7.98 -5.03 -12.03
N VAL A 89 7.95 -6.23 -12.64
CA VAL A 89 8.98 -7.27 -12.46
C VAL A 89 10.36 -6.75 -12.83
N SER A 90 10.48 -5.98 -13.92
CA SER A 90 11.78 -5.46 -14.36
C SER A 90 12.41 -4.51 -13.34
N SER A 91 11.63 -3.66 -12.72
CA SER A 91 12.10 -2.77 -11.67
C SER A 91 12.39 -3.51 -10.36
N LEU A 92 11.59 -4.55 -10.04
CA LEU A 92 11.86 -5.40 -8.88
C LEU A 92 13.20 -6.12 -9.00
N HIS A 93 13.49 -6.69 -10.16
CA HIS A 93 14.77 -7.36 -10.41
C HIS A 93 15.94 -6.39 -10.40
N ARG A 94 15.85 -5.29 -11.17
CA ARG A 94 16.95 -4.33 -11.35
C ARG A 94 17.29 -3.55 -10.10
N ILE A 95 16.27 -3.14 -9.32
CA ILE A 95 16.45 -2.20 -8.18
C ILE A 95 16.51 -2.93 -6.85
N PHE A 96 15.71 -3.98 -6.68
CA PHE A 96 15.61 -4.70 -5.42
C PHE A 96 16.28 -6.07 -5.44
N HIS A 97 16.73 -6.56 -6.62
CA HIS A 97 17.26 -7.91 -6.80
C HIS A 97 16.34 -8.98 -6.19
N TYR A 98 15.03 -8.83 -6.45
CA TYR A 98 13.98 -9.62 -5.81
C TYR A 98 13.34 -10.54 -6.83
N TYR A 99 13.48 -11.85 -6.63
CA TYR A 99 13.08 -12.92 -7.56
C TYR A 99 12.17 -13.97 -6.91
N GLU A 100 11.96 -13.88 -5.59
CA GLU A 100 11.35 -14.93 -4.76
C GLU A 100 9.92 -15.29 -5.17
N PHE A 101 9.18 -14.36 -5.79
CA PHE A 101 7.78 -14.56 -6.20
C PHE A 101 7.56 -14.36 -7.70
N ASP A 102 8.58 -14.63 -8.49
CA ASP A 102 8.50 -14.45 -9.94
C ASP A 102 7.41 -15.31 -10.60
N ASP A 103 7.22 -16.54 -10.16
CA ASP A 103 6.16 -17.43 -10.58
C ASP A 103 4.77 -16.77 -10.42
N ILE A 104 4.48 -16.26 -9.24
CA ILE A 104 3.21 -15.56 -8.94
C ILE A 104 3.08 -14.27 -9.75
N LEU A 105 4.17 -13.51 -9.89
CA LEU A 105 4.17 -12.26 -10.64
C LEU A 105 3.92 -12.48 -12.14
N TYR A 106 4.55 -13.50 -12.72
CA TYR A 106 4.33 -13.84 -14.13
C TYR A 106 2.94 -14.42 -14.39
N GLU A 107 2.41 -15.25 -13.48
CA GLU A 107 1.03 -15.72 -13.54
C GLU A 107 0.04 -14.55 -13.50
N TYR A 108 0.23 -13.60 -12.58
CA TYR A 108 -0.58 -12.39 -12.50
C TYR A 108 -0.56 -11.59 -13.81
N ILE A 109 0.62 -11.39 -14.41
CA ILE A 109 0.77 -10.66 -15.68
C ILE A 109 0.07 -11.41 -16.81
N TYR A 110 0.19 -12.73 -16.85
CA TYR A 110 -0.49 -13.57 -17.84
C TYR A 110 -2.01 -13.44 -17.72
N LEU A 111 -2.57 -13.61 -16.53
CA LEU A 111 -3.99 -13.49 -16.28
C LEU A 111 -4.51 -12.08 -16.64
N LYS A 112 -3.81 -11.05 -16.23
CA LYS A 112 -4.16 -9.67 -16.57
C LYS A 112 -4.22 -9.43 -18.09
N LYS A 113 -3.25 -9.94 -18.84
CA LYS A 113 -3.24 -9.83 -20.31
C LYS A 113 -4.41 -10.58 -20.95
N ARG A 114 -4.78 -11.73 -20.41
CA ARG A 114 -5.89 -12.53 -20.88
C ARG A 114 -7.22 -11.78 -20.66
N PHE A 115 -7.49 -11.29 -19.47
CA PHE A 115 -8.71 -10.53 -19.17
C PHE A 115 -8.84 -9.26 -20.01
N LEU A 116 -7.75 -8.51 -20.21
CA LEU A 116 -7.77 -7.32 -21.04
C LEU A 116 -8.04 -7.61 -22.53
N LYS A 117 -7.69 -8.81 -23.02
CA LYS A 117 -8.04 -9.22 -24.38
C LYS A 117 -9.52 -9.59 -24.50
N GLU A 118 -10.08 -10.24 -23.50
CA GLU A 118 -11.49 -10.62 -23.46
C GLU A 118 -12.41 -9.37 -23.40
N GLU A 119 -12.02 -8.31 -22.64
CA GLU A 119 -12.76 -7.05 -22.61
C GLU A 119 -12.73 -6.28 -23.94
N ASN A 120 -11.67 -6.38 -24.72
CA ASN A 120 -11.56 -5.70 -26.03
C ASN A 120 -12.25 -6.47 -27.18
N LEU A 121 -12.84 -7.63 -26.90
CA LEU A 121 -13.60 -8.45 -27.87
C LEU A 121 -15.13 -8.34 -27.68
N GLN A 122 -15.60 -7.58 -26.70
CA GLN A 122 -17.00 -7.21 -26.47
C GLN A 122 -17.25 -5.77 -26.92
#